data_f839ad9d692c39fdf0d6b8f17f05e4f4
#
_entry.id   f839ad9d692c39fdf0d6b8f17f05e4f4
#
_cell.length_a   1.000
_cell.length_b   1.000
_cell.length_c   1.000
_cell.angle_alpha   90.00
_cell.angle_beta   90.00
_cell.angle_gamma   90.00
#
_symmetry.space_group_name_H-M   'P 1'
#
loop_
_entity.id
_entity.type
_entity.pdbx_description
1 polymer ?
#
loop_
_entity_poly.entity_id
_entity_poly.type
_entity_poly.pdbx_seq_one_letter_code
_entity_poly.pdbx_strand_id
1 'polypeptide(L)'
;MEKPVIAITMGDPSGVGPEVIAKALANPEIRGLCRPLVLGDPAAMERALAITGVQLRLEFAAGKGLPVDFPDGVIYLRPLSDLSAADIKFGRPSREAGEAVFRYIKEAVSLCLAGEASAMATAPISKEALNRAGHKYPGHTELLAELTGTGEFVMMLAGDKLRVSLVTIHEALAAVPGLVTFEKVLSTIRITNRDVNRYFKKHPRLAVLALNPHCGEGGLFGKEEECVIKPAVDAARKEGIDAVGPLSADTLFHFAATGEYDAVVCMYHDQGLIPLKLLHFDDGVNVTLGLPIIRTSVDHGTAYNLAGTGTASAASMIAAIRMAAEMAIIRLKAEG
;
A
#
# COMPACT_ATOMS: atom_id res chain seq x y z
N MET A 1 2.04 9.80 24.12
CA MET A 1 2.48 10.13 22.74
C MET A 1 1.25 10.57 21.96
N GLU A 2 1.34 11.63 21.20
CA GLU A 2 0.24 12.10 20.37
C GLU A 2 -0.04 11.10 19.23
N LYS A 3 -1.33 10.87 18.91
CA LYS A 3 -1.72 9.95 17.84
C LYS A 3 -1.23 10.48 16.49
N PRO A 4 -0.66 9.64 15.61
CA PRO A 4 -0.20 10.08 14.28
C PRO A 4 -1.37 10.56 13.42
N VAL A 5 -1.15 11.59 12.61
CA VAL A 5 -2.08 11.99 11.56
C VAL A 5 -1.88 11.10 10.34
N ILE A 6 -2.95 10.49 9.86
CA ILE A 6 -2.94 9.66 8.65
C ILE A 6 -3.75 10.38 7.56
N ALA A 7 -3.07 10.76 6.48
CA ALA A 7 -3.70 11.33 5.30
C ALA A 7 -4.36 10.21 4.48
N ILE A 8 -5.67 10.26 4.32
CA ILE A 8 -6.44 9.23 3.62
C ILE A 8 -6.93 9.81 2.29
N THR A 9 -6.38 9.34 1.17
CA THR A 9 -6.87 9.78 -0.14
C THR A 9 -8.16 9.06 -0.49
N MET A 10 -9.16 9.82 -0.94
CA MET A 10 -10.50 9.30 -1.25
C MET A 10 -10.51 8.26 -2.38
N GLY A 11 -9.48 8.26 -3.25
CA GLY A 11 -9.47 7.45 -4.45
C GLY A 11 -10.46 7.98 -5.49
N ASP A 12 -10.93 7.11 -6.39
CA ASP A 12 -11.92 7.51 -7.40
C ASP A 12 -13.30 7.74 -6.77
N PRO A 13 -13.84 8.97 -6.82
CA PRO A 13 -15.15 9.28 -6.24
C PRO A 13 -16.33 8.56 -6.95
N SER A 14 -16.10 8.01 -8.15
CA SER A 14 -17.08 7.18 -8.87
C SER A 14 -16.99 5.68 -8.54
N GLY A 15 -16.01 5.29 -7.73
CA GLY A 15 -15.81 3.92 -7.23
C GLY A 15 -16.25 3.75 -5.77
N VAL A 16 -15.81 2.67 -5.15
CA VAL A 16 -16.15 2.34 -3.73
C VAL A 16 -15.32 3.11 -2.70
N GLY A 17 -14.29 3.88 -3.13
CA GLY A 17 -13.38 4.58 -2.23
C GLY A 17 -14.08 5.36 -1.10
N PRO A 18 -15.00 6.29 -1.42
CA PRO A 18 -15.72 7.06 -0.41
C PRO A 18 -16.51 6.19 0.59
N GLU A 19 -17.17 5.13 0.09
CA GLU A 19 -17.98 4.22 0.91
C GLU A 19 -17.13 3.40 1.90
N VAL A 20 -16.02 2.83 1.43
CA VAL A 20 -15.13 2.04 2.30
C VAL A 20 -14.42 2.91 3.32
N ILE A 21 -14.12 4.18 3.00
CA ILE A 21 -13.57 5.16 3.95
C ILE A 21 -14.62 5.51 5.02
N ALA A 22 -15.85 5.82 4.63
CA ALA A 22 -16.93 6.13 5.59
C ALA A 22 -17.10 5.00 6.61
N LYS A 23 -17.17 3.74 6.14
CA LYS A 23 -17.27 2.55 6.99
C LYS A 23 -16.02 2.33 7.85
N ALA A 24 -14.82 2.51 7.29
CA ALA A 24 -13.58 2.34 8.04
C ALA A 24 -13.45 3.35 9.17
N LEU A 25 -13.84 4.61 8.95
CA LEU A 25 -13.80 5.64 9.97
C LEU A 25 -14.92 5.54 11.01
N ALA A 26 -15.94 4.73 10.77
CA ALA A 26 -16.91 4.33 11.79
C ALA A 26 -16.34 3.30 12.80
N ASN A 27 -15.25 2.63 12.45
CA ASN A 27 -14.61 1.66 13.34
C ASN A 27 -13.89 2.40 14.50
N PRO A 28 -14.26 2.13 15.79
CA PRO A 28 -13.63 2.75 16.95
C PRO A 28 -12.12 2.48 17.07
N GLU A 29 -11.65 1.33 16.59
CA GLU A 29 -10.23 0.97 16.60
C GLU A 29 -9.38 2.01 15.85
N ILE A 30 -9.82 2.41 14.66
CA ILE A 30 -9.10 3.40 13.82
C ILE A 30 -8.95 4.73 14.56
N ARG A 31 -10.02 5.20 15.20
CA ARG A 31 -9.99 6.45 15.99
C ARG A 31 -9.14 6.30 17.27
N GLY A 32 -9.05 5.10 17.80
CA GLY A 32 -8.16 4.77 18.90
C GLY A 32 -6.68 4.89 18.53
N LEU A 33 -6.32 4.58 17.29
CA LEU A 33 -4.93 4.48 16.82
C LEU A 33 -4.38 5.77 16.21
N CYS A 34 -5.18 6.55 15.46
CA CYS A 34 -4.70 7.69 14.70
C CYS A 34 -5.70 8.85 14.65
N ARG A 35 -5.25 9.95 14.05
CA ARG A 35 -6.04 11.12 13.66
C ARG A 35 -6.23 11.07 12.13
N PRO A 36 -7.37 10.56 11.64
CA PRO A 36 -7.59 10.40 10.21
C PRO A 36 -8.00 11.73 9.55
N LEU A 37 -7.29 12.14 8.50
CA LEU A 37 -7.62 13.28 7.65
C LEU A 37 -7.94 12.77 6.24
N VAL A 38 -9.19 12.91 5.81
CA VAL A 38 -9.61 12.55 4.45
C VAL A 38 -9.27 13.69 3.49
N LEU A 39 -8.63 13.33 2.38
CA LEU A 39 -8.33 14.21 1.27
C LEU A 39 -9.27 13.84 0.12
N GLY A 40 -10.23 14.72 -0.21
CA GLY A 40 -11.27 14.29 -1.11
C GLY A 40 -12.29 15.35 -1.50
N ASP A 41 -13.43 14.89 -1.95
CA ASP A 41 -14.59 15.66 -2.40
C ASP A 41 -15.71 15.64 -1.36
N PRO A 42 -16.24 16.81 -0.97
CA PRO A 42 -17.36 16.90 -0.02
C PRO A 42 -18.61 16.14 -0.47
N ALA A 43 -19.07 16.38 -1.70
CA ALA A 43 -20.29 15.78 -2.20
C ALA A 43 -20.18 14.26 -2.33
N ALA A 44 -19.01 13.75 -2.71
CA ALA A 44 -18.77 12.31 -2.76
C ALA A 44 -18.80 11.68 -1.36
N MET A 45 -18.26 12.35 -0.34
CA MET A 45 -18.27 11.84 1.03
C MET A 45 -19.68 11.90 1.65
N GLU A 46 -20.43 12.99 1.44
CA GLU A 46 -21.81 13.10 1.90
C GLU A 46 -22.70 12.00 1.30
N ARG A 47 -22.55 11.73 -0.01
CA ARG A 47 -23.24 10.62 -0.68
C ARG A 47 -22.85 9.26 -0.09
N ALA A 48 -21.58 9.04 0.19
CA ALA A 48 -21.09 7.81 0.80
C ALA A 48 -21.66 7.58 2.20
N LEU A 49 -21.73 8.61 3.03
CA LEU A 49 -22.39 8.55 4.35
C LEU A 49 -23.86 8.17 4.23
N ALA A 50 -24.59 8.81 3.30
CA ALA A 50 -26.01 8.52 3.05
C ALA A 50 -26.22 7.06 2.57
N ILE A 51 -25.41 6.59 1.62
CA ILE A 51 -25.51 5.23 1.04
C ILE A 51 -25.15 4.16 2.07
N THR A 52 -24.10 4.38 2.86
CA THR A 52 -23.64 3.39 3.85
C THR A 52 -24.44 3.41 5.16
N GLY A 53 -25.25 4.47 5.39
CA GLY A 53 -25.98 4.66 6.64
C GLY A 53 -25.08 4.98 7.84
N VAL A 54 -23.82 5.31 7.60
CA VAL A 54 -22.85 5.63 8.67
C VAL A 54 -23.21 6.97 9.32
N GLN A 55 -23.37 6.96 10.64
CA GLN A 55 -23.76 8.14 11.43
C GLN A 55 -22.54 8.92 11.92
N LEU A 56 -21.79 9.51 10.98
CA LEU A 56 -20.66 10.41 11.26
C LEU A 56 -20.95 11.79 10.65
N ARG A 57 -20.53 12.84 11.35
CA ARG A 57 -20.62 14.22 10.83
C ARG A 57 -19.39 14.50 9.96
N LEU A 58 -19.58 15.23 8.88
CA LEU A 58 -18.52 15.74 8.06
C LEU A 58 -18.14 17.15 8.51
N GLU A 59 -16.88 17.39 8.82
CA GLU A 59 -16.33 18.69 9.11
C GLU A 59 -15.16 19.00 8.16
N PHE A 60 -15.04 20.26 7.75
CA PHE A 60 -14.04 20.65 6.77
C PHE A 60 -12.81 21.21 7.46
N ALA A 61 -11.65 20.60 7.17
CA ALA A 61 -10.36 21.14 7.55
C ALA A 61 -10.01 22.29 6.59
N ALA A 62 -10.49 23.50 6.94
CA ALA A 62 -10.24 24.72 6.16
C ALA A 62 -8.85 25.28 6.43
N GLY A 63 -8.16 25.75 5.37
CA GLY A 63 -6.85 26.39 5.47
C GLY A 63 -5.67 25.43 5.44
N LYS A 64 -4.46 25.95 5.80
CA LYS A 64 -3.19 25.19 5.75
C LYS A 64 -2.91 24.37 7.02
N GLY A 65 -3.69 24.53 8.09
CA GLY A 65 -3.48 23.81 9.34
C GLY A 65 -4.25 22.50 9.42
N LEU A 66 -3.73 21.57 10.24
CA LEU A 66 -4.48 20.37 10.62
C LEU A 66 -5.45 20.72 11.77
N PRO A 67 -6.58 20.02 11.89
CA PRO A 67 -7.42 20.13 13.08
C PRO A 67 -6.61 19.83 14.35
N VAL A 68 -6.82 20.62 15.39
CA VAL A 68 -6.15 20.41 16.68
C VAL A 68 -6.74 19.19 17.37
N ASP A 69 -8.07 19.09 17.35
CA ASP A 69 -8.82 18.00 17.94
C ASP A 69 -9.46 17.12 16.87
N PHE A 70 -9.56 15.83 17.15
CA PHE A 70 -10.22 14.83 16.34
C PHE A 70 -11.28 14.12 17.19
N PRO A 71 -12.43 14.76 17.48
CA PRO A 71 -13.47 14.21 18.31
C PRO A 71 -14.13 13.00 17.65
N ASP A 72 -14.68 12.13 18.50
CA ASP A 72 -15.46 10.98 18.04
C ASP A 72 -16.71 11.44 17.27
N GLY A 73 -17.11 10.62 16.30
CA GLY A 73 -18.30 10.90 15.50
C GLY A 73 -18.09 11.91 14.36
N VAL A 74 -16.84 12.33 14.09
CA VAL A 74 -16.52 13.30 13.03
C VAL A 74 -15.56 12.70 12.01
N ILE A 75 -15.79 12.98 10.73
CA ILE A 75 -14.82 12.83 9.65
C ILE A 75 -14.29 14.21 9.31
N TYR A 76 -12.98 14.41 9.48
CA TYR A 76 -12.32 15.61 8.96
C TYR A 76 -11.95 15.40 7.50
N LEU A 77 -12.47 16.26 6.63
CA LEU A 77 -12.19 16.25 5.21
C LEU A 77 -11.53 17.58 4.79
N ARG A 78 -10.40 17.49 4.09
CA ARG A 78 -9.81 18.61 3.36
C ARG A 78 -10.38 18.60 1.94
N PRO A 79 -11.22 19.59 1.57
CA PRO A 79 -11.79 19.67 0.23
C PRO A 79 -10.70 20.01 -0.79
N LEU A 80 -10.56 19.17 -1.81
CA LEU A 80 -9.57 19.35 -2.88
C LEU A 80 -10.21 19.34 -4.28
N SER A 81 -11.51 19.12 -4.33
CA SER A 81 -12.36 19.21 -5.53
C SER A 81 -13.76 19.67 -5.15
N ASP A 82 -14.50 20.12 -6.15
CA ASP A 82 -15.90 20.51 -6.08
C ASP A 82 -16.62 19.84 -7.26
N LEU A 83 -16.86 18.53 -7.12
CA LEU A 83 -17.42 17.70 -8.17
C LEU A 83 -18.95 17.77 -8.13
N SER A 84 -19.55 18.07 -9.27
CA SER A 84 -21.02 18.01 -9.39
C SER A 84 -21.54 16.56 -9.41
N ALA A 85 -22.82 16.38 -9.16
CA ALA A 85 -23.47 15.08 -9.31
C ALA A 85 -23.38 14.51 -10.73
N ALA A 86 -23.17 15.38 -11.75
CA ALA A 86 -22.95 14.97 -13.13
C ALA A 86 -21.55 14.39 -13.35
N ASP A 87 -20.56 14.86 -12.57
CA ASP A 87 -19.17 14.42 -12.67
C ASP A 87 -18.96 13.07 -11.94
N ILE A 88 -19.73 12.82 -10.87
CA ILE A 88 -19.68 11.59 -10.08
C ILE A 88 -20.76 10.62 -10.53
N LYS A 89 -20.48 9.80 -11.53
CA LYS A 89 -21.36 8.71 -11.98
C LYS A 89 -20.78 7.38 -11.52
N PHE A 90 -21.45 6.71 -10.61
CA PHE A 90 -20.99 5.40 -10.12
C PHE A 90 -20.67 4.42 -11.26
N GLY A 91 -19.54 3.75 -11.13
CA GLY A 91 -19.06 2.78 -12.10
C GLY A 91 -18.53 3.37 -13.42
N ARG A 92 -18.33 4.69 -13.50
CA ARG A 92 -17.88 5.35 -14.73
C ARG A 92 -16.70 6.27 -14.47
N PRO A 93 -15.51 5.94 -15.01
CA PRO A 93 -14.35 6.81 -14.90
C PRO A 93 -14.56 8.10 -15.71
N SER A 94 -14.30 9.26 -15.10
CA SER A 94 -14.35 10.58 -15.75
C SER A 94 -13.00 11.28 -15.69
N ARG A 95 -12.81 12.29 -16.54
CA ARG A 95 -11.65 13.17 -16.52
C ARG A 95 -11.59 13.97 -15.23
N GLU A 96 -12.72 14.48 -14.79
CA GLU A 96 -12.89 15.31 -13.60
C GLU A 96 -12.53 14.50 -12.34
N ALA A 97 -13.00 13.25 -12.26
CA ALA A 97 -12.61 12.31 -11.18
C ALA A 97 -11.11 12.01 -11.21
N GLY A 98 -10.52 11.82 -12.39
CA GLY A 98 -9.08 11.57 -12.54
C GLY A 98 -8.22 12.75 -12.09
N GLU A 99 -8.60 13.98 -12.44
CA GLU A 99 -7.92 15.20 -11.96
C GLU A 99 -8.05 15.36 -10.44
N ALA A 100 -9.22 15.09 -9.89
CA ALA A 100 -9.45 15.12 -8.45
C ALA A 100 -8.55 14.11 -7.72
N VAL A 101 -8.51 12.87 -8.18
CA VAL A 101 -7.62 11.81 -7.64
C VAL A 101 -6.16 12.24 -7.63
N PHE A 102 -5.67 12.83 -8.72
CA PHE A 102 -4.30 13.33 -8.78
C PHE A 102 -4.02 14.39 -7.71
N ARG A 103 -4.94 15.33 -7.51
CA ARG A 103 -4.84 16.36 -6.46
C ARG A 103 -4.81 15.76 -5.05
N TYR A 104 -5.65 14.75 -4.78
CA TYR A 104 -5.67 14.08 -3.47
C TYR A 104 -4.33 13.41 -3.15
N ILE A 105 -3.76 12.70 -4.13
CA ILE A 105 -2.47 12.02 -3.96
C ILE A 105 -1.34 13.05 -3.79
N LYS A 106 -1.31 14.10 -4.60
CA LYS A 106 -0.30 15.16 -4.53
C LYS A 106 -0.31 15.86 -3.17
N GLU A 107 -1.50 16.18 -2.65
CA GLU A 107 -1.65 16.79 -1.32
C GLU A 107 -1.20 15.84 -0.21
N ALA A 108 -1.59 14.55 -0.27
CA ALA A 108 -1.14 13.56 0.72
C ALA A 108 0.38 13.45 0.78
N VAL A 109 1.03 13.40 -0.38
CA VAL A 109 2.51 13.39 -0.48
C VAL A 109 3.10 14.66 0.13
N SER A 110 2.54 15.84 -0.20
CA SER A 110 3.00 17.12 0.33
C SER A 110 2.92 17.15 1.87
N LEU A 111 1.80 16.72 2.45
CA LEU A 111 1.62 16.66 3.90
C LEU A 111 2.60 15.69 4.58
N CYS A 112 2.84 14.54 3.95
CA CYS A 112 3.79 13.57 4.49
C CYS A 112 5.24 14.06 4.41
N LEU A 113 5.63 14.70 3.32
CA LEU A 113 6.98 15.26 3.16
C LEU A 113 7.23 16.46 4.09
N ALA A 114 6.19 17.27 4.36
CA ALA A 114 6.25 18.37 5.31
C ALA A 114 6.23 17.90 6.79
N GLY A 115 6.00 16.61 7.05
CA GLY A 115 5.85 16.06 8.41
C GLY A 115 4.52 16.42 9.08
N GLU A 116 3.58 17.05 8.35
CA GLU A 116 2.24 17.37 8.85
C GLU A 116 1.38 16.09 8.97
N ALA A 117 1.53 15.13 8.03
CA ALA A 117 0.98 13.79 8.18
C ALA A 117 2.11 12.78 8.41
N SER A 118 1.87 11.83 9.31
CA SER A 118 2.86 10.79 9.63
C SER A 118 2.90 9.69 8.60
N ALA A 119 1.81 9.44 7.89
CA ALA A 119 1.68 8.45 6.84
C ALA A 119 0.49 8.76 5.93
N MET A 120 0.40 8.08 4.80
CA MET A 120 -0.78 8.09 3.95
C MET A 120 -1.37 6.70 3.75
N ALA A 121 -2.71 6.61 3.70
CA ALA A 121 -3.45 5.43 3.29
C ALA A 121 -4.28 5.76 2.04
N THR A 122 -4.21 4.92 0.99
CA THR A 122 -4.84 5.24 -0.29
C THR A 122 -6.02 4.31 -0.59
N ALA A 123 -7.20 4.88 -0.87
CA ALA A 123 -8.31 4.17 -1.46
C ALA A 123 -8.09 3.92 -2.96
N PRO A 124 -8.88 3.03 -3.59
CA PRO A 124 -8.62 2.59 -4.97
C PRO A 124 -8.78 3.73 -5.99
N ILE A 125 -7.95 3.73 -7.02
CA ILE A 125 -8.01 4.68 -8.14
C ILE A 125 -8.31 3.99 -9.46
N SER A 126 -8.87 4.74 -10.41
CA SER A 126 -9.01 4.33 -11.79
C SER A 126 -7.82 4.84 -12.61
N LYS A 127 -7.03 3.91 -13.14
CA LYS A 127 -5.97 4.23 -14.12
C LYS A 127 -6.55 4.92 -15.35
N GLU A 128 -7.74 4.49 -15.80
CA GLU A 128 -8.44 5.07 -16.92
C GLU A 128 -8.83 6.54 -16.65
N ALA A 129 -9.38 6.83 -15.44
CA ALA A 129 -9.75 8.21 -15.09
C ALA A 129 -8.50 9.11 -15.04
N LEU A 130 -7.40 8.67 -14.41
CA LEU A 130 -6.13 9.39 -14.41
C LEU A 130 -5.61 9.67 -15.81
N ASN A 131 -5.61 8.68 -16.70
CA ASN A 131 -5.16 8.84 -18.08
C ASN A 131 -6.05 9.80 -18.86
N ARG A 132 -7.38 9.78 -18.67
CA ARG A 132 -8.32 10.74 -19.24
C ARG A 132 -8.05 12.17 -18.79
N ALA A 133 -7.58 12.35 -17.56
CA ALA A 133 -7.17 13.65 -17.02
C ALA A 133 -5.79 14.13 -17.55
N GLY A 134 -5.07 13.28 -18.28
CA GLY A 134 -3.74 13.59 -18.81
C GLY A 134 -2.58 13.10 -17.96
N HIS A 135 -2.86 12.47 -16.81
CA HIS A 135 -1.87 11.91 -15.91
C HIS A 135 -1.55 10.45 -16.29
N LYS A 136 -0.49 10.26 -17.08
CA LYS A 136 -0.12 8.97 -17.68
C LYS A 136 0.74 8.12 -16.72
N TYR A 137 0.12 7.54 -15.72
CA TYR A 137 0.79 6.62 -14.77
C TYR A 137 0.18 5.24 -14.82
N PRO A 138 1.00 4.17 -14.73
CA PRO A 138 0.53 2.78 -14.65
C PRO A 138 -0.26 2.50 -13.36
N GLY A 139 0.02 3.26 -12.29
CA GLY A 139 -0.65 3.11 -11.00
C GLY A 139 -0.20 4.13 -9.96
N HIS A 140 -0.59 3.90 -8.70
CA HIS A 140 -0.19 4.72 -7.56
C HIS A 140 1.34 4.77 -7.38
N THR A 141 1.99 3.63 -7.51
CA THR A 141 3.39 3.48 -7.10
C THR A 141 4.32 4.34 -7.95
N GLU A 142 4.13 4.34 -9.26
CA GLU A 142 4.93 5.15 -10.20
C GLU A 142 4.66 6.64 -10.00
N LEU A 143 3.39 7.02 -9.78
CA LEU A 143 3.02 8.40 -9.45
C LEU A 143 3.69 8.86 -8.15
N LEU A 144 3.66 8.02 -7.11
CA LEU A 144 4.29 8.34 -5.83
C LEU A 144 5.81 8.44 -5.92
N ALA A 145 6.44 7.53 -6.68
CA ALA A 145 7.88 7.56 -6.93
C ALA A 145 8.29 8.89 -7.60
N GLU A 146 7.56 9.35 -8.62
CA GLU A 146 7.81 10.63 -9.27
C GLU A 146 7.60 11.81 -8.30
N LEU A 147 6.46 11.86 -7.59
CA LEU A 147 6.15 12.96 -6.66
C LEU A 147 7.13 13.06 -5.48
N THR A 148 7.80 11.96 -5.13
CA THR A 148 8.78 11.90 -4.03
C THR A 148 10.24 11.92 -4.50
N GLY A 149 10.48 11.92 -5.82
CA GLY A 149 11.83 11.83 -6.39
C GLY A 149 12.51 10.49 -6.11
N THR A 150 11.74 9.41 -5.91
CA THR A 150 12.27 8.08 -5.57
C THR A 150 12.62 7.30 -6.82
N GLY A 151 13.88 6.87 -6.95
CA GLY A 151 14.35 6.08 -8.11
C GLY A 151 14.01 4.60 -8.01
N GLU A 152 14.07 4.01 -6.80
CA GLU A 152 13.86 2.58 -6.58
C GLU A 152 12.82 2.36 -5.47
N PHE A 153 11.87 1.50 -5.73
CA PHE A 153 10.83 1.11 -4.79
C PHE A 153 10.52 -0.39 -4.89
N VAL A 154 9.89 -0.94 -3.86
CA VAL A 154 9.47 -2.34 -3.80
C VAL A 154 8.01 -2.40 -3.39
N MET A 155 7.22 -3.15 -4.13
CA MET A 155 5.87 -3.50 -3.73
C MET A 155 5.93 -4.64 -2.72
N MET A 156 5.43 -4.38 -1.52
CA MET A 156 5.24 -5.40 -0.50
C MET A 156 3.75 -5.55 -0.22
N LEU A 157 3.26 -6.78 -0.17
CA LEU A 157 1.98 -7.07 0.44
C LEU A 157 2.21 -7.64 1.84
N ALA A 158 1.42 -7.15 2.79
CA ALA A 158 1.60 -7.46 4.20
C ALA A 158 0.27 -7.78 4.88
N GLY A 159 0.29 -8.83 5.69
CA GLY A 159 -0.69 -9.16 6.71
C GLY A 159 0.03 -9.51 8.01
N ASP A 160 -0.72 -9.82 9.04
CA ASP A 160 -0.15 -10.10 10.37
C ASP A 160 0.81 -11.32 10.37
N LYS A 161 0.51 -12.34 9.54
CA LYS A 161 1.27 -13.60 9.49
C LYS A 161 2.31 -13.67 8.40
N LEU A 162 2.17 -12.87 7.32
CA LEU A 162 3.03 -12.98 6.16
C LEU A 162 3.25 -11.63 5.49
N ARG A 163 4.50 -11.34 5.11
CA ARG A 163 4.88 -10.19 4.28
C ARG A 163 5.66 -10.69 3.09
N VAL A 164 5.28 -10.25 1.89
CA VAL A 164 5.93 -10.65 0.64
C VAL A 164 6.34 -9.42 -0.17
N SER A 165 7.61 -9.33 -0.51
CA SER A 165 8.19 -8.28 -1.34
C SER A 165 8.49 -8.83 -2.72
N LEU A 166 8.20 -8.07 -3.78
CA LEU A 166 8.26 -8.55 -5.16
C LEU A 166 9.46 -7.97 -5.92
N VAL A 167 10.24 -8.84 -6.54
CA VAL A 167 11.33 -8.46 -7.48
C VAL A 167 10.74 -8.01 -8.83
N THR A 168 9.76 -8.75 -9.34
CA THR A 168 8.96 -8.38 -10.51
C THR A 168 7.49 -8.33 -10.16
N ILE A 169 6.73 -7.37 -10.71
CA ILE A 169 5.35 -7.10 -10.29
C ILE A 169 4.36 -7.59 -11.36
N HIS A 170 3.99 -6.74 -12.30
CA HIS A 170 2.97 -7.02 -13.31
C HIS A 170 3.60 -7.34 -14.66
N GLU A 171 4.35 -8.44 -14.71
CA GLU A 171 5.06 -8.89 -15.90
C GLU A 171 4.47 -10.20 -16.43
N ALA A 172 4.56 -10.40 -17.74
CA ALA A 172 4.24 -11.71 -18.30
C ALA A 172 5.20 -12.77 -17.75
N LEU A 173 4.67 -13.94 -17.33
CA LEU A 173 5.47 -14.99 -16.72
C LEU A 173 6.70 -15.38 -17.56
N ALA A 174 6.55 -15.41 -18.89
CA ALA A 174 7.64 -15.71 -19.83
C ALA A 174 8.77 -14.65 -19.83
N ALA A 175 8.49 -13.41 -19.38
CA ALA A 175 9.50 -12.35 -19.27
C ALA A 175 10.24 -12.37 -17.93
N VAL A 176 9.66 -12.97 -16.90
CA VAL A 176 10.16 -12.95 -15.54
C VAL A 176 11.62 -13.42 -15.44
N PRO A 177 12.05 -14.56 -16.02
CA PRO A 177 13.43 -15.01 -15.90
C PRO A 177 14.45 -13.97 -16.38
N GLY A 178 14.16 -13.27 -17.48
CA GLY A 178 15.03 -12.20 -18.01
C GLY A 178 15.02 -10.91 -17.20
N LEU A 179 14.00 -10.69 -16.35
CA LEU A 179 13.86 -9.51 -15.50
C LEU A 179 14.42 -9.72 -14.09
N VAL A 180 14.61 -10.97 -13.65
CA VAL A 180 15.25 -11.31 -12.38
C VAL A 180 16.76 -11.17 -12.56
N THR A 181 17.30 -9.98 -12.24
CA THR A 181 18.73 -9.68 -12.31
C THR A 181 19.33 -9.57 -10.93
N PHE A 182 20.68 -9.70 -10.86
CA PHE A 182 21.41 -9.52 -9.60
C PHE A 182 21.07 -8.19 -8.92
N GLU A 183 21.06 -7.09 -9.68
CA GLU A 183 20.82 -5.75 -9.18
C GLU A 183 19.41 -5.62 -8.61
N LYS A 184 18.38 -6.14 -9.32
CA LYS A 184 16.99 -6.10 -8.86
C LYS A 184 16.77 -6.92 -7.59
N VAL A 185 17.31 -8.14 -7.54
CA VAL A 185 17.19 -9.00 -6.35
C VAL A 185 17.89 -8.34 -5.16
N LEU A 186 19.12 -7.85 -5.33
CA LEU A 186 19.87 -7.20 -4.26
C LEU A 186 19.18 -5.91 -3.78
N SER A 187 18.72 -5.06 -4.71
CA SER A 187 17.95 -3.85 -4.37
C SER A 187 16.67 -4.18 -3.61
N THR A 188 15.92 -5.19 -4.04
CA THR A 188 14.72 -5.64 -3.33
C THR A 188 15.03 -6.11 -1.91
N ILE A 189 16.10 -6.89 -1.71
CA ILE A 189 16.54 -7.34 -0.38
C ILE A 189 16.90 -6.13 0.50
N ARG A 190 17.69 -5.18 -0.02
CA ARG A 190 18.14 -3.98 0.72
C ARG A 190 16.97 -3.11 1.14
N ILE A 191 16.05 -2.79 0.22
CA ILE A 191 14.87 -1.96 0.47
C ILE A 191 13.95 -2.66 1.47
N THR A 192 13.68 -3.95 1.29
CA THR A 192 12.86 -4.75 2.20
C THR A 192 13.46 -4.77 3.60
N ASN A 193 14.76 -5.08 3.73
CA ASN A 193 15.45 -5.09 5.02
C ASN A 193 15.40 -3.74 5.73
N ARG A 194 15.74 -2.66 5.02
CA ARG A 194 15.74 -1.31 5.57
C ARG A 194 14.36 -0.91 6.11
N ASP A 195 13.31 -1.12 5.32
CA ASP A 195 11.99 -0.62 5.66
C ASP A 195 11.25 -1.55 6.65
N VAL A 196 11.45 -2.87 6.58
CA VAL A 196 10.95 -3.79 7.61
C VAL A 196 11.64 -3.51 8.95
N ASN A 197 12.95 -3.24 8.95
CA ASN A 197 13.70 -2.84 10.16
C ASN A 197 13.21 -1.51 10.74
N ARG A 198 12.79 -0.60 9.89
CA ARG A 198 12.33 0.74 10.29
C ARG A 198 10.90 0.75 10.82
N TYR A 199 10.00 -0.03 10.21
CA TYR A 199 8.56 0.12 10.39
C TYR A 199 7.84 -1.09 11.03
N PHE A 200 8.50 -2.25 11.11
CA PHE A 200 7.87 -3.48 11.61
C PHE A 200 8.65 -4.15 12.74
N LYS A 201 9.88 -4.55 12.48
CA LYS A 201 10.68 -5.31 13.44
C LYS A 201 12.17 -5.02 13.26
N LYS A 202 12.85 -4.72 14.35
CA LYS A 202 14.32 -4.54 14.35
C LYS A 202 15.06 -5.85 14.01
N HIS A 203 16.10 -5.72 13.21
CA HIS A 203 16.93 -6.84 12.74
C HIS A 203 16.10 -7.96 12.10
N PRO A 204 15.37 -7.66 10.99
CA PRO A 204 14.48 -8.64 10.39
C PRO A 204 15.27 -9.76 9.72
N ARG A 205 14.75 -10.98 9.80
CA ARG A 205 15.23 -12.14 9.06
C ARG A 205 14.43 -12.28 7.77
N LEU A 206 15.11 -12.22 6.64
CA LEU A 206 14.51 -12.29 5.32
C LEU A 206 14.70 -13.66 4.67
N ALA A 207 13.65 -14.23 4.13
CA ALA A 207 13.74 -15.36 3.21
C ALA A 207 13.76 -14.85 1.77
N VAL A 208 14.61 -15.40 0.93
CA VAL A 208 14.68 -15.10 -0.50
C VAL A 208 14.35 -16.37 -1.27
N LEU A 209 13.28 -16.33 -2.06
CA LEU A 209 12.83 -17.49 -2.83
C LEU A 209 13.73 -17.76 -4.03
N ALA A 210 13.76 -19.01 -4.43
CA ALA A 210 14.19 -19.44 -5.75
C ALA A 210 13.18 -19.02 -6.81
N LEU A 211 13.60 -18.91 -8.06
CA LEU A 211 12.72 -18.75 -9.21
C LEU A 211 12.18 -20.10 -9.67
N ASN A 212 13.09 -21.08 -9.76
CA ASN A 212 12.79 -22.40 -10.32
C ASN A 212 12.41 -23.44 -9.23
N PRO A 213 11.68 -24.50 -9.58
CA PRO A 213 11.40 -25.59 -8.66
C PRO A 213 12.68 -26.16 -8.04
N HIS A 214 12.58 -26.56 -6.75
CA HIS A 214 13.69 -27.18 -6.01
C HIS A 214 15.02 -26.40 -6.07
N CYS A 215 14.93 -25.06 -6.11
CA CYS A 215 16.09 -24.19 -6.23
C CYS A 215 16.97 -24.49 -7.45
N GLY A 216 16.35 -24.84 -8.60
CA GLY A 216 17.04 -25.16 -9.84
C GLY A 216 17.66 -26.56 -9.90
N GLU A 217 17.61 -27.36 -8.81
CA GLU A 217 18.19 -28.73 -8.72
C GLU A 217 19.60 -28.82 -9.31
N GLY A 218 20.52 -27.97 -8.84
CA GLY A 218 21.90 -27.94 -9.36
C GLY A 218 22.01 -27.52 -10.82
N GLY A 219 21.07 -26.72 -11.33
CA GLY A 219 21.06 -26.23 -12.71
C GLY A 219 20.24 -27.10 -13.68
N LEU A 220 19.55 -28.14 -13.19
CA LEU A 220 18.71 -29.02 -14.03
C LEU A 220 17.47 -28.26 -14.54
N PHE A 221 16.86 -27.38 -13.72
CA PHE A 221 15.65 -26.64 -14.05
C PHE A 221 15.89 -25.16 -14.35
N GLY A 222 17.15 -24.71 -14.38
CA GLY A 222 17.53 -23.34 -14.62
C GLY A 222 18.81 -22.99 -13.84
N LYS A 223 19.40 -21.86 -14.16
CA LYS A 223 20.66 -21.39 -13.54
C LYS A 223 20.49 -20.07 -12.78
N GLU A 224 19.29 -19.54 -12.71
CA GLU A 224 18.99 -18.24 -12.11
C GLU A 224 19.36 -18.22 -10.63
N GLU A 225 19.21 -19.36 -9.94
CA GLU A 225 19.61 -19.50 -8.54
C GLU A 225 21.12 -19.36 -8.35
N GLU A 226 21.92 -20.06 -9.17
CA GLU A 226 23.37 -20.04 -9.06
C GLU A 226 23.97 -18.74 -9.59
N CYS A 227 23.46 -18.24 -10.73
CA CYS A 227 24.05 -17.11 -11.44
C CYS A 227 23.56 -15.75 -10.98
N VAL A 228 22.36 -15.66 -10.36
CA VAL A 228 21.71 -14.40 -10.02
C VAL A 228 21.31 -14.32 -8.55
N ILE A 229 20.43 -15.23 -8.08
CA ILE A 229 19.78 -15.08 -6.78
C ILE A 229 20.77 -15.32 -5.63
N LYS A 230 21.50 -16.43 -5.68
CA LYS A 230 22.51 -16.74 -4.64
C LYS A 230 23.59 -15.67 -4.53
N PRO A 231 24.21 -15.18 -5.63
CA PRO A 231 25.16 -14.06 -5.56
C PRO A 231 24.56 -12.80 -4.91
N ALA A 232 23.28 -12.45 -5.19
CA ALA A 232 22.60 -11.31 -4.59
C ALA A 232 22.39 -11.49 -3.08
N VAL A 233 21.97 -12.69 -2.65
CA VAL A 233 21.84 -13.05 -1.23
C VAL A 233 23.20 -12.98 -0.52
N ASP A 234 24.24 -13.53 -1.12
CA ASP A 234 25.59 -13.51 -0.56
C ASP A 234 26.15 -12.08 -0.46
N ALA A 235 25.82 -11.19 -1.42
CA ALA A 235 26.15 -9.77 -1.35
C ALA A 235 25.41 -9.07 -0.21
N ALA A 236 24.11 -9.29 -0.07
CA ALA A 236 23.31 -8.74 1.03
C ALA A 236 23.83 -9.17 2.41
N ARG A 237 24.25 -10.44 2.55
CA ARG A 237 24.87 -10.96 3.79
C ARG A 237 26.17 -10.26 4.13
N LYS A 238 27.01 -9.97 3.13
CA LYS A 238 28.26 -9.20 3.34
C LYS A 238 28.00 -7.77 3.83
N GLU A 239 26.80 -7.23 3.56
CA GLU A 239 26.34 -5.94 4.05
C GLU A 239 25.70 -6.03 5.46
N GLY A 240 25.69 -7.21 6.07
CA GLY A 240 25.13 -7.44 7.41
C GLY A 240 23.61 -7.69 7.43
N ILE A 241 22.99 -7.94 6.28
CA ILE A 241 21.56 -8.28 6.19
C ILE A 241 21.38 -9.77 6.49
N ASP A 242 20.47 -10.11 7.43
CA ASP A 242 20.09 -11.51 7.68
C ASP A 242 19.12 -12.00 6.59
N ALA A 243 19.71 -12.36 5.43
CA ALA A 243 19.02 -12.90 4.28
C ALA A 243 19.37 -14.38 4.10
N VAL A 244 18.35 -15.23 3.99
CA VAL A 244 18.49 -16.67 3.78
C VAL A 244 17.89 -17.06 2.43
N GLY A 245 18.68 -17.72 1.58
CA GLY A 245 18.21 -18.13 0.26
C GLY A 245 19.34 -18.52 -0.71
N PRO A 246 18.99 -18.92 -1.93
CA PRO A 246 17.63 -19.18 -2.42
C PRO A 246 16.93 -20.35 -1.71
N LEU A 247 15.62 -20.23 -1.44
CA LEU A 247 14.80 -21.24 -0.78
C LEU A 247 13.65 -21.67 -1.68
N SER A 248 13.26 -22.95 -1.59
CA SER A 248 12.17 -23.49 -2.40
C SER A 248 10.82 -22.97 -1.95
N ALA A 249 10.03 -22.41 -2.88
CA ALA A 249 8.78 -21.71 -2.59
C ALA A 249 7.69 -22.66 -2.06
N ASP A 250 7.67 -23.90 -2.51
CA ASP A 250 6.66 -24.92 -2.15
C ASP A 250 6.69 -25.27 -0.66
N THR A 251 7.83 -25.14 -0.01
CA THR A 251 8.02 -25.45 1.42
C THR A 251 8.16 -24.23 2.30
N LEU A 252 8.76 -23.16 1.79
CA LEU A 252 9.11 -21.98 2.60
C LEU A 252 7.91 -21.33 3.28
N PHE A 253 6.79 -21.16 2.57
CA PHE A 253 5.65 -20.42 3.09
C PHE A 253 5.02 -21.05 4.34
N HIS A 254 5.19 -22.37 4.54
CA HIS A 254 4.81 -23.01 5.80
C HIS A 254 5.57 -22.38 6.98
N PHE A 255 6.88 -22.22 6.87
CA PHE A 255 7.73 -21.66 7.93
C PHE A 255 7.54 -20.14 8.06
N ALA A 256 7.39 -19.44 6.92
CA ALA A 256 7.15 -17.99 6.95
C ALA A 256 5.83 -17.64 7.64
N ALA A 257 4.76 -18.39 7.39
CA ALA A 257 3.46 -18.17 8.02
C ALA A 257 3.46 -18.46 9.54
N THR A 258 4.43 -19.22 10.03
CA THR A 258 4.61 -19.48 11.48
C THR A 258 5.58 -18.50 12.15
N GLY A 259 6.11 -17.51 11.41
CA GLY A 259 6.92 -16.42 11.96
C GLY A 259 8.42 -16.71 12.00
N GLU A 260 8.91 -17.74 11.28
CA GLU A 260 10.36 -17.99 11.18
C GLU A 260 11.08 -16.86 10.41
N TYR A 261 10.38 -16.20 9.49
CA TYR A 261 10.88 -15.09 8.69
C TYR A 261 9.98 -13.88 8.82
N ASP A 262 10.56 -12.69 8.82
CA ASP A 262 9.85 -11.42 8.98
C ASP A 262 9.29 -10.89 7.66
N ALA A 263 9.94 -11.24 6.53
CA ALA A 263 9.45 -11.02 5.18
C ALA A 263 10.08 -12.01 4.19
N VAL A 264 9.36 -12.24 3.09
CA VAL A 264 9.77 -13.13 1.99
C VAL A 264 9.97 -12.31 0.72
N VAL A 265 11.15 -12.40 0.11
CA VAL A 265 11.44 -11.80 -1.20
C VAL A 265 11.09 -12.82 -2.27
N CYS A 266 10.09 -12.48 -3.08
CA CYS A 266 9.54 -13.33 -4.14
C CYS A 266 10.00 -12.82 -5.51
N MET A 267 10.30 -13.73 -6.42
CA MET A 267 10.80 -13.38 -7.75
C MET A 267 9.71 -12.80 -8.65
N TYR A 268 8.46 -13.23 -8.47
CA TYR A 268 7.33 -12.77 -9.28
C TYR A 268 6.02 -12.71 -8.48
N HIS A 269 5.05 -12.03 -9.07
CA HIS A 269 3.76 -11.68 -8.45
C HIS A 269 3.06 -12.87 -7.80
N ASP A 270 2.70 -13.90 -8.58
CA ASP A 270 1.87 -15.01 -8.07
C ASP A 270 2.63 -15.91 -7.08
N GLN A 271 3.97 -15.93 -7.14
CA GLN A 271 4.79 -16.65 -6.17
C GLN A 271 4.54 -16.16 -4.72
N GLY A 272 4.37 -14.85 -4.55
CA GLY A 272 4.12 -14.24 -3.24
C GLY A 272 2.64 -14.04 -2.93
N LEU A 273 1.84 -13.61 -3.93
CA LEU A 273 0.46 -13.20 -3.68
C LEU A 273 -0.49 -14.38 -3.47
N ILE A 274 -0.27 -15.52 -4.11
CA ILE A 274 -1.11 -16.71 -3.89
C ILE A 274 -1.10 -17.11 -2.41
N PRO A 275 0.06 -17.41 -1.79
CA PRO A 275 0.09 -17.76 -0.36
C PRO A 275 -0.35 -16.62 0.56
N LEU A 276 -0.06 -15.37 0.21
CA LEU A 276 -0.52 -14.24 1.01
C LEU A 276 -2.05 -14.13 0.98
N LYS A 277 -2.67 -14.19 -0.18
CA LYS A 277 -4.13 -14.10 -0.31
C LYS A 277 -4.86 -15.32 0.26
N LEU A 278 -4.21 -16.47 0.32
CA LEU A 278 -4.76 -17.63 1.03
C LEU A 278 -4.92 -17.35 2.54
N LEU A 279 -4.01 -16.56 3.13
CA LEU A 279 -4.01 -16.23 4.55
C LEU A 279 -4.71 -14.90 4.86
N HIS A 280 -4.61 -13.93 3.95
CA HIS A 280 -4.96 -12.52 4.14
C HIS A 280 -5.77 -11.96 2.97
N PHE A 281 -6.89 -12.61 2.61
CA PHE A 281 -7.72 -12.18 1.49
C PHE A 281 -8.41 -10.83 1.74
N ASP A 282 -8.94 -10.65 2.96
CA ASP A 282 -9.73 -9.47 3.32
C ASP A 282 -8.89 -8.35 3.96
N ASP A 283 -7.77 -8.69 4.59
CA ASP A 283 -6.96 -7.80 5.41
C ASP A 283 -5.53 -7.58 4.88
N GLY A 284 -5.22 -8.12 3.71
CA GLY A 284 -3.96 -7.86 3.01
C GLY A 284 -3.81 -6.37 2.65
N VAL A 285 -2.63 -5.81 2.93
CA VAL A 285 -2.30 -4.40 2.71
C VAL A 285 -1.16 -4.29 1.72
N ASN A 286 -1.33 -3.45 0.70
CA ASN A 286 -0.24 -3.09 -0.21
C ASN A 286 0.58 -1.95 0.41
N VAL A 287 1.87 -2.19 0.63
CA VAL A 287 2.83 -1.22 1.17
C VAL A 287 3.86 -0.90 0.09
N THR A 288 4.10 0.37 -0.18
CA THR A 288 5.19 0.78 -1.07
C THR A 288 6.44 1.08 -0.25
N LEU A 289 7.40 0.19 -0.29
CA LEU A 289 8.71 0.37 0.34
C LEU A 289 9.63 1.20 -0.57
N GLY A 290 10.62 1.86 0.02
CA GLY A 290 11.58 2.68 -0.73
C GLY A 290 11.28 4.16 -0.71
N LEU A 291 10.02 4.55 -0.52
CA LEU A 291 9.60 5.95 -0.46
C LEU A 291 10.13 6.64 0.82
N PRO A 292 10.37 7.96 0.79
CA PRO A 292 10.71 8.74 1.99
C PRO A 292 9.52 8.89 2.96
N ILE A 293 8.32 8.49 2.53
CA ILE A 293 7.06 8.56 3.27
C ILE A 293 6.49 7.15 3.50
N ILE A 294 5.68 6.97 4.53
CA ILE A 294 4.92 5.73 4.73
C ILE A 294 3.67 5.77 3.85
N ARG A 295 3.52 4.76 3.00
CA ARG A 295 2.33 4.59 2.17
C ARG A 295 1.79 3.18 2.27
N THR A 296 0.51 3.08 2.63
CA THR A 296 -0.29 1.85 2.57
C THR A 296 -1.46 2.02 1.60
N SER A 297 -2.03 0.91 1.15
CA SER A 297 -3.18 0.89 0.25
C SER A 297 -4.02 -0.35 0.47
N VAL A 298 -5.28 -0.25 0.14
CA VAL A 298 -6.12 -1.43 -0.07
C VAL A 298 -5.55 -2.32 -1.18
N ASP A 299 -5.86 -3.62 -1.11
CA ASP A 299 -5.43 -4.62 -2.11
C ASP A 299 -6.57 -5.02 -3.07
N HIS A 300 -7.42 -4.05 -3.43
CA HIS A 300 -8.47 -4.19 -4.43
C HIS A 300 -8.60 -2.95 -5.30
N GLY A 301 -9.28 -3.08 -6.45
CA GLY A 301 -9.55 -1.98 -7.36
C GLY A 301 -10.79 -1.15 -6.96
N THR A 302 -11.20 -0.27 -7.86
CA THR A 302 -12.35 0.65 -7.69
C THR A 302 -13.69 -0.04 -7.51
N ALA A 303 -13.80 -1.33 -7.81
CA ALA A 303 -15.01 -2.16 -7.69
C ALA A 303 -16.28 -1.45 -8.18
N TYR A 304 -16.22 -0.93 -9.40
CA TYR A 304 -17.28 -0.11 -10.00
C TYR A 304 -18.67 -0.76 -10.02
N ASN A 305 -18.72 -2.09 -10.03
CA ASN A 305 -19.96 -2.85 -9.93
C ASN A 305 -20.64 -2.76 -8.56
N LEU A 306 -19.91 -2.38 -7.52
CA LEU A 306 -20.42 -2.22 -6.15
C LEU A 306 -20.60 -0.75 -5.76
N ALA A 307 -20.04 0.18 -6.54
CA ALA A 307 -20.11 1.62 -6.24
C ALA A 307 -21.58 2.10 -6.20
N GLY A 308 -21.93 2.83 -5.16
CA GLY A 308 -23.28 3.34 -4.93
C GLY A 308 -24.22 2.35 -4.26
N THR A 309 -23.79 1.15 -3.91
CA THR A 309 -24.63 0.12 -3.28
C THR A 309 -24.52 0.05 -1.75
N GLY A 310 -23.47 0.61 -1.17
CA GLY A 310 -23.18 0.49 0.26
C GLY A 310 -22.74 -0.92 0.69
N THR A 311 -22.52 -1.86 -0.24
CA THR A 311 -22.23 -3.27 0.10
C THR A 311 -20.75 -3.59 0.16
N ALA A 312 -19.86 -2.73 -0.39
CA ALA A 312 -18.42 -2.97 -0.38
C ALA A 312 -17.88 -3.15 1.04
N SER A 313 -17.00 -4.16 1.24
CA SER A 313 -16.33 -4.38 2.52
C SER A 313 -15.29 -3.30 2.79
N ALA A 314 -15.21 -2.83 4.03
CA ALA A 314 -14.18 -1.88 4.47
C ALA A 314 -12.96 -2.56 5.09
N ALA A 315 -12.91 -3.89 5.16
CA ALA A 315 -11.87 -4.62 5.88
C ALA A 315 -10.45 -4.24 5.40
N SER A 316 -10.22 -4.22 4.09
CA SER A 316 -8.93 -3.84 3.52
C SER A 316 -8.57 -2.37 3.79
N MET A 317 -9.56 -1.44 3.82
CA MET A 317 -9.31 -0.04 4.15
C MET A 317 -8.99 0.15 5.63
N ILE A 318 -9.68 -0.56 6.52
CA ILE A 318 -9.38 -0.61 7.95
C ILE A 318 -7.94 -1.12 8.16
N ALA A 319 -7.58 -2.23 7.53
CA ALA A 319 -6.25 -2.81 7.61
C ALA A 319 -5.17 -1.84 7.09
N ALA A 320 -5.43 -1.15 5.97
CA ALA A 320 -4.50 -0.17 5.41
C ALA A 320 -4.27 1.02 6.35
N ILE A 321 -5.33 1.59 6.94
CA ILE A 321 -5.21 2.71 7.89
C ILE A 321 -4.53 2.25 9.18
N ARG A 322 -4.89 1.08 9.72
CA ARG A 322 -4.26 0.48 10.91
C ARG A 322 -2.77 0.32 10.70
N MET A 323 -2.36 -0.33 9.61
CA MET A 323 -0.94 -0.56 9.30
C MET A 323 -0.18 0.75 9.11
N ALA A 324 -0.75 1.76 8.44
CA ALA A 324 -0.15 3.09 8.32
C ALA A 324 0.10 3.72 9.70
N ALA A 325 -0.88 3.63 10.60
CA ALA A 325 -0.77 4.16 11.96
C ALA A 325 0.30 3.43 12.79
N GLU A 326 0.33 2.10 12.75
CA GLU A 326 1.32 1.27 13.44
C GLU A 326 2.74 1.56 12.97
N MET A 327 2.96 1.61 11.65
CA MET A 327 4.25 1.98 11.06
C MET A 327 4.69 3.39 11.49
N ALA A 328 3.76 4.35 11.51
CA ALA A 328 4.03 5.71 11.97
C ALA A 328 4.37 5.75 13.47
N ILE A 329 3.67 5.01 14.32
CA ILE A 329 3.94 4.91 15.76
C ILE A 329 5.34 4.32 16.02
N ILE A 330 5.70 3.25 15.28
CA ILE A 330 7.03 2.62 15.40
C ILE A 330 8.12 3.62 15.00
N ARG A 331 7.94 4.34 13.90
CA ARG A 331 8.89 5.37 13.46
C ARG A 331 9.03 6.49 14.49
N LEU A 332 7.92 7.05 14.98
CA LEU A 332 7.96 8.14 15.95
C LEU A 332 8.62 7.73 17.27
N LYS A 333 8.45 6.48 17.71
CA LYS A 333 9.14 5.93 18.90
C LYS A 333 10.65 5.77 18.69
N ALA A 334 11.11 5.61 17.45
CA ALA A 334 12.52 5.43 17.14
C ALA A 334 13.25 6.78 16.92
N GLU A 335 12.51 7.83 16.60
CA GLU A 335 13.02 9.19 16.34
C GLU A 335 12.98 10.11 17.58
N GLY A 336 12.20 9.77 18.61
CA GLY A 336 12.09 10.49 19.89
C GLY A 336 12.81 9.78 21.03
#